data_6c392144593341304987230d3f07ea5a
#
_entry.id   6c392144593341304987230d3f07ea5a
#
_cell.length_a   1.000
_cell.length_b   1.000
_cell.length_c   1.000
_cell.angle_alpha   90.00
_cell.angle_beta   90.00
_cell.angle_gamma   90.00
#
_symmetry.space_group_name_H-M   'P 1'
#
loop_
_entity.id
_entity.type
_entity.pdbx_description
1 polymer ?
#
loop_
_entity_poly.entity_id
_entity_poly.type
_entity_poly.pdbx_seq_one_letter_code
_entity_poly.pdbx_strand_id
1 'polypeptide(L)'
;LGLSTNTIWHKTVSLKAVMKAANEQELTDNTKYQLFKNVSEESQAIALSEDELDILARFDFSHSARLERTRDLFLVGCWTGLRFSDFTRIREENIKDGMITIQQQKTNEFVTIPLHPVFLRIWEKYNGNLPGNISNQKFNDNLKDVCREAGLTEHVMKSITKGGKKQTTVYEKWQLVSSHTARRSFATNLYKSGFPSISIMQITGHKTESSFLKYIKVTKEE
;
A
#
# COMPACT_ATOMS: atom_id res chain seq x y z
N LEU A 1 8.26 10.80 -26.16
CA LEU A 1 7.88 9.67 -25.33
C LEU A 1 7.18 10.18 -24.07
N GLY A 2 5.85 10.09 -23.98
CA GLY A 2 5.05 10.64 -22.86
C GLY A 2 5.14 9.82 -21.56
N LEU A 3 6.36 9.47 -21.10
CA LEU A 3 6.58 8.75 -19.87
C LEU A 3 6.54 9.70 -18.65
N SER A 4 6.06 9.20 -17.49
CA SER A 4 6.14 9.95 -16.24
C SER A 4 7.58 10.04 -15.73
N THR A 5 7.88 11.09 -14.96
CA THR A 5 9.18 11.30 -14.32
C THR A 5 9.63 10.08 -13.54
N ASN A 6 8.74 9.48 -12.74
CA ASN A 6 9.06 8.28 -11.96
C ASN A 6 9.31 7.04 -12.84
N THR A 7 8.62 6.91 -13.99
CA THR A 7 8.89 5.84 -14.93
C THR A 7 10.28 6.00 -15.57
N ILE A 8 10.65 7.23 -15.92
CA ILE A 8 11.99 7.55 -16.45
C ILE A 8 13.03 7.24 -15.37
N TRP A 9 12.80 7.67 -14.13
CA TRP A 9 13.70 7.38 -13.00
C TRP A 9 13.96 5.88 -12.83
N HIS A 10 12.92 5.05 -12.82
CA HIS A 10 13.06 3.59 -12.70
C HIS A 10 13.88 3.00 -13.85
N LYS A 11 13.60 3.41 -15.09
CA LYS A 11 14.36 2.94 -16.25
C LYS A 11 15.84 3.37 -16.20
N THR A 12 16.11 4.60 -15.75
CA THR A 12 17.47 5.11 -15.59
C THR A 12 18.24 4.36 -14.51
N VAL A 13 17.60 4.06 -13.37
CA VAL A 13 18.21 3.26 -12.29
C VAL A 13 18.54 1.85 -12.79
N SER A 14 17.62 1.19 -13.49
CA SER A 14 17.86 -0.14 -14.06
C SER A 14 19.01 -0.12 -15.08
N LEU A 15 19.02 0.86 -15.97
CA LEU A 15 20.13 1.03 -16.94
C LEU A 15 21.47 1.20 -16.23
N LYS A 16 21.53 2.08 -15.23
CA LYS A 16 22.76 2.29 -14.44
C LYS A 16 23.23 1.01 -13.75
N ALA A 17 22.33 0.21 -13.20
CA ALA A 17 22.69 -1.04 -12.55
C ALA A 17 23.32 -2.03 -13.55
N VAL A 18 22.71 -2.18 -14.74
CA VAL A 18 23.24 -3.06 -15.80
C VAL A 18 24.61 -2.58 -16.27
N MET A 19 24.73 -1.27 -16.56
CA MET A 19 25.99 -0.69 -17.05
C MET A 19 27.12 -0.77 -16.01
N LYS A 20 26.77 -0.61 -14.73
CA LYS A 20 27.71 -0.78 -13.64
C LYS A 20 28.23 -2.22 -13.58
N ALA A 21 27.33 -3.21 -13.63
CA ALA A 21 27.71 -4.61 -13.65
C ALA A 21 28.57 -4.97 -14.88
N ALA A 22 28.25 -4.45 -16.05
CA ALA A 22 29.04 -4.65 -17.26
C ALA A 22 30.44 -4.04 -17.15
N ASN A 23 30.58 -2.87 -16.53
CA ASN A 23 31.88 -2.23 -16.29
C ASN A 23 32.71 -3.02 -15.25
N GLU A 24 32.08 -3.48 -14.16
CA GLU A 24 32.73 -4.32 -13.15
C GLU A 24 33.20 -5.67 -13.70
N GLN A 25 32.58 -6.18 -14.76
CA GLN A 25 32.98 -7.40 -15.47
C GLN A 25 33.86 -7.13 -16.68
N GLU A 26 34.40 -5.91 -16.82
CA GLU A 26 35.28 -5.49 -17.91
C GLU A 26 34.69 -5.66 -19.32
N LEU A 27 33.34 -5.73 -19.43
CA LEU A 27 32.63 -5.84 -20.70
C LEU A 27 32.50 -4.48 -21.42
N THR A 28 32.75 -3.39 -20.72
CA THR A 28 32.72 -2.01 -21.27
C THR A 28 33.51 -1.04 -20.37
N ASP A 29 34.21 -0.10 -21.00
CA ASP A 29 34.88 1.01 -20.32
C ASP A 29 34.01 2.28 -20.26
N ASN A 30 32.78 2.22 -20.77
CA ASN A 30 31.90 3.36 -20.83
C ASN A 30 31.28 3.70 -19.48
N THR A 31 31.78 4.76 -18.84
CA THR A 31 31.28 5.28 -17.56
C THR A 31 30.26 6.42 -17.71
N LYS A 32 29.95 6.88 -18.95
CA LYS A 32 29.07 8.03 -19.19
C LYS A 32 27.63 7.83 -18.69
N TYR A 33 27.21 6.59 -18.46
CA TYR A 33 25.91 6.29 -17.81
C TYR A 33 25.75 6.93 -16.42
N GLN A 34 26.85 7.23 -15.74
CA GLN A 34 26.85 7.90 -14.44
C GLN A 34 26.35 9.35 -14.54
N LEU A 35 26.51 10.00 -15.69
CA LEU A 35 26.08 11.38 -15.94
C LEU A 35 24.57 11.56 -16.00
N PHE A 36 23.80 10.50 -16.24
CA PHE A 36 22.34 10.59 -16.21
C PHE A 36 21.85 10.98 -14.81
N LYS A 37 21.14 12.11 -14.71
CA LYS A 37 20.55 12.54 -13.45
C LYS A 37 19.33 11.68 -13.11
N ASN A 38 19.28 11.19 -11.88
CA ASN A 38 18.11 10.49 -11.37
C ASN A 38 17.13 11.53 -10.82
N VAL A 39 16.10 11.86 -11.60
CA VAL A 39 15.04 12.79 -11.19
C VAL A 39 13.80 12.00 -10.83
N SER A 40 13.31 12.15 -9.61
CA SER A 40 12.04 11.56 -9.16
C SER A 40 11.12 12.67 -8.64
N GLU A 41 9.82 12.43 -8.73
CA GLU A 41 8.80 13.27 -8.12
C GLU A 41 8.05 12.50 -7.03
N GLU A 42 7.55 13.21 -6.04
CA GLU A 42 6.82 12.60 -4.95
C GLU A 42 5.48 12.06 -5.44
N SER A 43 5.23 10.78 -5.17
CA SER A 43 3.97 10.13 -5.54
C SER A 43 2.84 10.59 -4.64
N GLN A 44 1.78 11.15 -5.23
CA GLN A 44 0.55 11.44 -4.51
C GLN A 44 -0.28 10.16 -4.37
N ALA A 45 -0.30 9.62 -3.16
CA ALA A 45 -1.10 8.46 -2.80
C ALA A 45 -2.07 8.84 -1.67
N ILE A 46 -3.18 8.11 -1.56
CA ILE A 46 -4.23 8.38 -0.59
C ILE A 46 -4.19 7.42 0.59
N ALA A 47 -4.79 7.83 1.70
CA ALA A 47 -5.20 6.99 2.82
C ALA A 47 -6.72 7.14 3.00
N LEU A 48 -7.37 6.14 3.57
CA LEU A 48 -8.76 6.21 4.01
C LEU A 48 -8.79 6.53 5.51
N SER A 49 -9.68 7.43 5.91
CA SER A 49 -9.94 7.74 7.31
C SER A 49 -10.66 6.57 8.02
N GLU A 50 -10.72 6.60 9.35
CA GLU A 50 -11.48 5.60 10.12
C GLU A 50 -12.97 5.63 9.75
N ASP A 51 -13.56 6.81 9.54
CA ASP A 51 -14.95 6.94 9.09
C ASP A 51 -15.18 6.26 7.73
N GLU A 52 -14.26 6.41 6.79
CA GLU A 52 -14.34 5.74 5.49
C GLU A 52 -14.17 4.22 5.60
N LEU A 53 -13.32 3.76 6.50
CA LEU A 53 -13.18 2.32 6.80
C LEU A 53 -14.45 1.77 7.45
N ASP A 54 -15.11 2.55 8.30
CA ASP A 54 -16.39 2.22 8.91
C ASP A 54 -17.53 2.14 7.89
N ILE A 55 -17.57 3.08 6.93
CA ILE A 55 -18.50 3.02 5.79
C ILE A 55 -18.33 1.70 5.03
N LEU A 56 -17.08 1.35 4.68
CA LEU A 56 -16.78 0.10 3.99
C LEU A 56 -17.17 -1.13 4.82
N ALA A 57 -16.92 -1.11 6.14
CA ALA A 57 -17.22 -2.22 7.03
C ALA A 57 -18.72 -2.48 7.17
N ARG A 58 -19.55 -1.43 7.12
CA ARG A 58 -21.01 -1.50 7.32
C ARG A 58 -21.78 -1.66 6.01
N PHE A 59 -21.17 -1.37 4.87
CA PHE A 59 -21.87 -1.45 3.57
C PHE A 59 -22.26 -2.89 3.25
N ASP A 60 -23.50 -3.09 2.80
CA ASP A 60 -24.01 -4.41 2.45
C ASP A 60 -23.59 -4.81 1.03
N PHE A 61 -22.74 -5.82 0.95
CA PHE A 61 -22.31 -6.45 -0.30
C PHE A 61 -22.89 -7.87 -0.48
N SER A 62 -23.99 -8.20 0.20
CA SER A 62 -24.62 -9.54 0.12
C SER A 62 -25.02 -9.94 -1.30
N HIS A 63 -25.29 -8.94 -2.16
CA HIS A 63 -25.58 -9.14 -3.58
C HIS A 63 -24.37 -9.64 -4.41
N SER A 64 -23.15 -9.56 -3.87
CA SER A 64 -21.93 -9.94 -4.59
C SER A 64 -20.85 -10.50 -3.66
N ALA A 65 -20.79 -11.83 -3.56
CA ALA A 65 -19.74 -12.51 -2.79
C ALA A 65 -18.32 -12.12 -3.20
N ARG A 66 -18.11 -11.71 -4.47
CA ARG A 66 -16.82 -11.19 -4.96
C ARG A 66 -16.44 -9.89 -4.30
N LEU A 67 -17.36 -8.93 -4.22
CA LEU A 67 -17.12 -7.62 -3.62
C LEU A 67 -17.01 -7.73 -2.10
N GLU A 68 -17.86 -8.54 -1.48
CA GLU A 68 -17.83 -8.78 -0.06
C GLU A 68 -16.47 -9.36 0.41
N ARG A 69 -15.98 -10.40 -0.28
CA ARG A 69 -14.65 -10.98 0.01
C ARG A 69 -13.52 -9.98 -0.19
N THR A 70 -13.62 -9.15 -1.23
CA THR A 70 -12.61 -8.12 -1.51
C THR A 70 -12.61 -7.05 -0.44
N ARG A 71 -13.78 -6.56 -0.01
CA ARG A 71 -13.96 -5.62 1.09
C ARG A 71 -13.35 -6.17 2.38
N ASP A 72 -13.71 -7.39 2.76
CA ASP A 72 -13.25 -8.01 3.99
C ASP A 72 -11.74 -8.17 3.99
N LEU A 73 -11.17 -8.66 2.90
CA LEU A 73 -9.73 -8.80 2.76
C LEU A 73 -8.98 -7.44 2.77
N PHE A 74 -9.59 -6.39 2.21
CA PHE A 74 -9.05 -5.04 2.28
C PHE A 74 -9.03 -4.51 3.73
N LEU A 75 -10.12 -4.72 4.48
CA LEU A 75 -10.20 -4.34 5.89
C LEU A 75 -9.16 -5.08 6.74
N VAL A 76 -8.91 -6.37 6.46
CA VAL A 76 -7.78 -7.08 7.10
C VAL A 76 -6.47 -6.33 6.88
N GLY A 77 -6.19 -5.90 5.66
CA GLY A 77 -5.01 -5.09 5.35
C GLY A 77 -4.98 -3.74 6.09
N CYS A 78 -6.14 -3.08 6.22
CA CYS A 78 -6.29 -1.79 6.91
C CYS A 78 -6.07 -1.88 8.43
N TRP A 79 -6.35 -3.03 9.03
CA TRP A 79 -6.23 -3.22 10.49
C TRP A 79 -4.99 -4.02 10.91
N THR A 80 -4.22 -4.54 9.94
CA THR A 80 -2.93 -5.20 10.20
C THR A 80 -1.73 -4.39 9.72
N GLY A 81 -1.93 -3.47 8.79
CA GLY A 81 -0.84 -2.73 8.17
C GLY A 81 0.10 -3.58 7.32
N LEU A 82 -0.20 -4.84 7.08
CA LEU A 82 0.61 -5.76 6.28
C LEU A 82 0.53 -5.43 4.78
N ARG A 83 1.50 -5.91 4.01
CA ARG A 83 1.43 -5.87 2.54
C ARG A 83 0.42 -6.90 2.03
N PHE A 84 -0.09 -6.71 0.82
CA PHE A 84 -1.00 -7.65 0.17
C PHE A 84 -0.47 -9.09 0.20
N SER A 85 0.80 -9.29 -0.17
CA SER A 85 1.47 -10.59 -0.11
C SER A 85 1.48 -11.23 1.28
N ASP A 86 1.39 -10.45 2.33
CA ASP A 86 1.50 -10.92 3.70
C ASP A 86 0.12 -11.14 4.32
N PHE A 87 -0.81 -10.17 4.23
CA PHE A 87 -2.13 -10.34 4.83
C PHE A 87 -2.98 -11.42 4.16
N THR A 88 -2.76 -11.73 2.88
CA THR A 88 -3.42 -12.85 2.19
C THR A 88 -2.93 -14.24 2.63
N ARG A 89 -1.83 -14.28 3.38
CA ARG A 89 -1.22 -15.53 3.87
C ARG A 89 -1.41 -15.76 5.36
N ILE A 90 -2.17 -14.92 6.06
CA ILE A 90 -2.47 -15.14 7.48
C ILE A 90 -3.20 -16.45 7.62
N ARG A 91 -2.73 -17.31 8.54
CA ARG A 91 -3.29 -18.62 8.89
C ARG A 91 -3.45 -18.70 10.41
N GLU A 92 -4.15 -19.71 10.88
CA GLU A 92 -4.38 -19.94 12.29
C GLU A 92 -3.07 -20.03 13.10
N GLU A 93 -2.05 -20.67 12.54
CA GLU A 93 -0.71 -20.77 13.13
C GLU A 93 -0.02 -19.42 13.40
N ASN A 94 -0.45 -18.38 12.69
CA ASN A 94 0.07 -17.02 12.90
C ASN A 94 -0.60 -16.30 14.07
N ILE A 95 -1.69 -16.82 14.60
CA ILE A 95 -2.52 -16.18 15.62
C ILE A 95 -2.31 -16.88 16.95
N LYS A 96 -1.79 -16.13 17.94
CA LYS A 96 -1.60 -16.62 19.31
C LYS A 96 -1.71 -15.46 20.29
N ASP A 97 -2.32 -15.73 21.45
CA ASP A 97 -2.42 -14.79 22.58
C ASP A 97 -2.90 -13.37 22.21
N GLY A 98 -3.89 -13.29 21.30
CA GLY A 98 -4.44 -12.00 20.84
C GLY A 98 -3.55 -11.24 19.85
N MET A 99 -2.53 -11.88 19.28
CA MET A 99 -1.55 -11.27 18.37
C MET A 99 -1.46 -12.07 17.07
N ILE A 100 -1.15 -11.36 15.98
CA ILE A 100 -0.71 -11.96 14.70
C ILE A 100 0.81 -11.85 14.63
N THR A 101 1.51 -12.96 14.48
CA THR A 101 2.95 -12.99 14.20
C THR A 101 3.21 -13.61 12.83
N ILE A 102 3.79 -12.84 11.92
CA ILE A 102 4.04 -13.28 10.54
C ILE A 102 5.40 -12.77 10.03
N GLN A 103 6.08 -13.62 9.25
CA GLN A 103 7.28 -13.23 8.53
C GLN A 103 6.90 -12.53 7.20
N GLN A 104 7.34 -11.28 7.03
CA GLN A 104 7.08 -10.50 5.82
C GLN A 104 7.89 -11.03 4.64
N GLN A 105 7.25 -11.28 3.50
CA GLN A 105 7.92 -11.80 2.29
C GLN A 105 9.03 -10.87 1.73
N LYS A 106 8.81 -9.56 1.81
CA LYS A 106 9.74 -8.60 1.19
C LYS A 106 10.99 -8.34 2.00
N THR A 107 10.89 -8.37 3.33
CA THR A 107 11.99 -7.99 4.24
C THR A 107 12.56 -9.17 5.00
N ASN A 108 11.85 -10.30 4.98
CA ASN A 108 12.17 -11.51 5.75
C ASN A 108 12.13 -11.29 7.29
N GLU A 109 11.61 -10.17 7.75
CA GLU A 109 11.51 -9.81 9.16
C GLU A 109 10.17 -10.29 9.74
N PHE A 110 10.18 -10.73 11.01
CA PHE A 110 8.96 -11.03 11.75
C PHE A 110 8.34 -9.75 12.29
N VAL A 111 7.01 -9.66 12.19
CA VAL A 111 6.23 -8.60 12.80
C VAL A 111 5.12 -9.18 13.65
N THR A 112 4.86 -8.55 14.80
CA THR A 112 3.77 -8.93 15.71
C THR A 112 2.80 -7.78 15.82
N ILE A 113 1.50 -8.05 15.62
CA ILE A 113 0.45 -7.08 15.49
C ILE A 113 -0.72 -7.50 16.39
N PRO A 114 -1.25 -6.62 17.24
CA PRO A 114 -2.43 -6.93 18.05
C PRO A 114 -3.66 -7.16 17.16
N LEU A 115 -4.51 -8.10 17.53
CA LEU A 115 -5.76 -8.37 16.83
C LEU A 115 -6.76 -7.24 17.07
N HIS A 116 -7.22 -6.65 15.96
CA HIS A 116 -8.28 -5.64 16.00
C HIS A 116 -9.67 -6.30 15.94
N PRO A 117 -10.71 -5.77 16.63
CA PRO A 117 -12.07 -6.35 16.59
C PRO A 117 -12.64 -6.55 15.18
N VAL A 118 -12.34 -5.67 14.23
CA VAL A 118 -12.76 -5.84 12.83
C VAL A 118 -12.10 -7.07 12.19
N PHE A 119 -10.81 -7.30 12.47
CA PHE A 119 -10.13 -8.52 12.02
C PHE A 119 -10.78 -9.76 12.58
N LEU A 120 -11.06 -9.79 13.89
CA LEU A 120 -11.68 -10.95 14.56
C LEU A 120 -13.04 -11.29 13.93
N ARG A 121 -13.91 -10.30 13.71
CA ARG A 121 -15.21 -10.51 13.05
C ARG A 121 -15.06 -11.13 11.65
N ILE A 122 -14.08 -10.65 10.88
CA ILE A 122 -13.81 -11.18 9.54
C ILE A 122 -13.25 -12.62 9.65
N TRP A 123 -12.33 -12.85 10.57
CA TRP A 123 -11.74 -14.16 10.83
C TRP A 123 -12.80 -15.21 11.18
N GLU A 124 -13.70 -14.87 12.10
CA GLU A 124 -14.85 -15.72 12.51
C GLU A 124 -15.80 -15.98 11.33
N LYS A 125 -16.15 -14.92 10.57
CA LYS A 125 -17.01 -15.03 9.37
C LYS A 125 -16.51 -16.07 8.36
N TYR A 126 -15.21 -16.20 8.21
CA TYR A 126 -14.57 -17.15 7.30
C TYR A 126 -14.04 -18.42 7.99
N ASN A 127 -14.48 -18.70 9.22
CA ASN A 127 -14.09 -19.88 10.00
C ASN A 127 -12.57 -20.08 10.03
N GLY A 128 -11.82 -19.01 10.26
CA GLY A 128 -10.36 -19.06 10.33
C GLY A 128 -9.63 -19.15 8.99
N ASN A 129 -10.34 -19.02 7.86
CA ASN A 129 -9.76 -19.09 6.52
C ASN A 129 -10.09 -17.84 5.72
N LEU A 130 -9.22 -16.84 5.79
CA LEU A 130 -9.41 -15.60 5.02
C LEU A 130 -9.55 -15.88 3.51
N PRO A 131 -10.40 -15.10 2.79
CA PRO A 131 -10.55 -15.27 1.35
C PRO A 131 -9.21 -14.97 0.65
N GLY A 132 -8.58 -16.04 0.16
CA GLY A 132 -7.30 -16.01 -0.54
C GLY A 132 -7.45 -16.27 -2.03
N ASN A 133 -6.34 -16.64 -2.70
CA ASN A 133 -6.27 -17.06 -4.11
C ASN A 133 -6.75 -16.02 -5.13
N ILE A 134 -6.47 -14.74 -4.87
CA ILE A 134 -6.70 -13.65 -5.80
C ILE A 134 -5.38 -12.95 -6.15
N SER A 135 -5.13 -12.65 -7.42
CA SER A 135 -3.97 -11.84 -7.79
C SER A 135 -4.13 -10.41 -7.31
N ASN A 136 -3.00 -9.73 -7.01
CA ASN A 136 -3.03 -8.34 -6.57
C ASN A 136 -3.71 -7.40 -7.60
N GLN A 137 -3.53 -7.66 -8.89
CA GLN A 137 -4.20 -6.89 -9.94
C GLN A 137 -5.72 -7.05 -9.85
N LYS A 138 -6.21 -8.29 -9.84
CA LYS A 138 -7.66 -8.58 -9.75
C LYS A 138 -8.26 -8.05 -8.46
N PHE A 139 -7.52 -8.14 -7.35
CA PHE A 139 -7.92 -7.54 -6.09
C PHE A 139 -8.08 -6.01 -6.20
N ASN A 140 -7.12 -5.32 -6.81
CA ASN A 140 -7.19 -3.87 -7.01
C ASN A 140 -8.35 -3.45 -7.93
N ASP A 141 -8.65 -4.25 -8.97
CA ASP A 141 -9.78 -3.98 -9.86
C ASP A 141 -11.11 -4.11 -9.09
N ASN A 142 -11.29 -5.21 -8.35
CA ASN A 142 -12.47 -5.44 -7.52
C ASN A 142 -12.61 -4.37 -6.42
N LEU A 143 -11.49 -3.95 -5.82
CA LEU A 143 -11.48 -2.96 -4.75
C LEU A 143 -11.99 -1.59 -5.22
N LYS A 144 -11.76 -1.22 -6.46
CA LYS A 144 -12.34 0.00 -7.05
C LYS A 144 -13.86 -0.10 -7.13
N ASP A 145 -14.40 -1.28 -7.52
CA ASP A 145 -15.85 -1.50 -7.51
C ASP A 145 -16.40 -1.39 -6.09
N VAL A 146 -15.76 -2.02 -5.11
CA VAL A 146 -16.12 -1.92 -3.68
C VAL A 146 -16.19 -0.48 -3.22
N CYS A 147 -15.14 0.30 -3.45
CA CYS A 147 -15.08 1.69 -2.98
C CYS A 147 -16.07 2.61 -3.72
N ARG A 148 -16.32 2.35 -5.01
CA ARG A 148 -17.32 3.10 -5.78
C ARG A 148 -18.73 2.83 -5.29
N GLU A 149 -19.11 1.58 -5.07
CA GLU A 149 -20.45 1.22 -4.59
C GLU A 149 -20.68 1.71 -3.15
N ALA A 150 -19.65 1.68 -2.31
CA ALA A 150 -19.71 2.24 -0.96
C ALA A 150 -19.70 3.78 -0.90
N GLY A 151 -19.63 4.47 -2.05
CA GLY A 151 -19.77 5.91 -2.13
C GLY A 151 -18.51 6.72 -1.83
N LEU A 152 -17.31 6.17 -1.98
CA LEU A 152 -16.07 6.92 -1.82
C LEU A 152 -15.78 7.82 -3.04
N THR A 153 -16.64 8.82 -3.24
CA THR A 153 -16.66 9.69 -4.42
C THR A 153 -16.00 11.06 -4.21
N GLU A 154 -15.39 11.31 -3.05
CA GLU A 154 -14.63 12.53 -2.78
C GLU A 154 -13.64 12.81 -3.92
N HIS A 155 -13.56 14.07 -4.36
CA HIS A 155 -12.63 14.47 -5.41
C HIS A 155 -11.23 14.72 -4.88
N VAL A 156 -10.25 14.04 -5.48
CA VAL A 156 -8.83 14.16 -5.13
C VAL A 156 -8.05 14.66 -6.35
N MET A 157 -7.36 15.79 -6.20
CA MET A 157 -6.45 16.28 -7.24
C MET A 157 -5.13 15.51 -7.20
N LYS A 158 -4.70 15.00 -8.34
CA LYS A 158 -3.41 14.33 -8.51
C LYS A 158 -2.60 14.97 -9.60
N SER A 159 -1.36 15.35 -9.29
CA SER A 159 -0.42 15.93 -10.25
C SER A 159 0.69 14.92 -10.56
N ILE A 160 1.02 14.77 -11.84
CA ILE A 160 2.16 13.99 -12.33
C ILE A 160 2.88 14.78 -13.42
N THR A 161 4.20 14.66 -13.48
CA THR A 161 4.97 15.21 -14.59
C THR A 161 5.11 14.14 -15.67
N LYS A 162 4.62 14.42 -16.87
CA LYS A 162 4.63 13.52 -18.01
C LYS A 162 5.18 14.24 -19.25
N GLY A 163 6.22 13.68 -19.86
CA GLY A 163 6.89 14.35 -20.99
C GLY A 163 7.43 15.74 -20.65
N GLY A 164 7.91 15.96 -19.43
CA GLY A 164 8.43 17.25 -18.94
C GLY A 164 7.36 18.28 -18.57
N LYS A 165 6.06 17.98 -18.72
CA LYS A 165 4.95 18.87 -18.39
C LYS A 165 4.18 18.34 -17.19
N LYS A 166 3.93 19.20 -16.19
CA LYS A 166 3.07 18.89 -15.05
C LYS A 166 1.61 18.84 -15.52
N GLN A 167 0.95 17.72 -15.24
CA GLN A 167 -0.46 17.49 -15.55
C GLN A 167 -1.20 17.23 -14.24
N THR A 168 -2.24 18.00 -13.97
CA THR A 168 -3.12 17.80 -12.81
C THR A 168 -4.45 17.26 -13.29
N THR A 169 -4.88 16.15 -12.70
CA THR A 169 -6.15 15.49 -13.01
C THR A 169 -6.93 15.31 -11.72
N VAL A 170 -8.24 15.54 -11.77
CA VAL A 170 -9.16 15.27 -10.68
C VAL A 170 -9.66 13.83 -10.82
N TYR A 171 -9.58 13.08 -9.73
CA TYR A 171 -10.06 11.71 -9.62
C TYR A 171 -11.11 11.63 -8.51
N GLU A 172 -12.05 10.75 -8.64
CA GLU A 172 -12.83 10.30 -7.49
C GLU A 172 -11.96 9.36 -6.63
N LYS A 173 -12.07 9.44 -5.33
CA LYS A 173 -11.19 8.75 -4.37
C LYS A 173 -11.11 7.24 -4.62
N TRP A 174 -12.25 6.59 -4.95
CA TRP A 174 -12.30 5.16 -5.29
C TRP A 174 -11.35 4.76 -6.44
N GLN A 175 -11.10 5.65 -7.41
CA GLN A 175 -10.20 5.38 -8.54
C GLN A 175 -8.74 5.24 -8.12
N LEU A 176 -8.38 5.83 -6.98
CA LEU A 176 -7.02 5.88 -6.46
C LEU A 176 -6.74 4.79 -5.41
N VAL A 177 -7.78 4.10 -4.92
CA VAL A 177 -7.64 3.03 -3.92
C VAL A 177 -6.93 1.81 -4.52
N SER A 178 -6.06 1.21 -3.71
CA SER A 178 -5.31 0.01 -4.05
C SER A 178 -4.99 -0.80 -2.79
N SER A 179 -4.44 -1.99 -2.94
CA SER A 179 -3.95 -2.80 -1.82
C SER A 179 -2.95 -2.05 -0.93
N HIS A 180 -2.14 -1.15 -1.50
CA HIS A 180 -1.23 -0.29 -0.75
C HIS A 180 -1.95 0.78 0.07
N THR A 181 -3.17 1.17 -0.33
CA THR A 181 -3.99 2.12 0.44
C THR A 181 -4.34 1.54 1.81
N ALA A 182 -4.61 0.23 1.91
CA ALA A 182 -4.88 -0.42 3.19
C ALA A 182 -3.76 -0.16 4.21
N ARG A 183 -2.53 -0.46 3.83
CA ARG A 183 -1.36 -0.27 4.70
C ARG A 183 -1.09 1.21 5.01
N ARG A 184 -1.36 2.10 4.05
CA ARG A 184 -1.23 3.54 4.26
C ARG A 184 -2.29 4.05 5.23
N SER A 185 -3.54 3.60 5.11
CA SER A 185 -4.62 3.95 6.03
C SER A 185 -4.30 3.51 7.46
N PHE A 186 -3.82 2.26 7.65
CA PHE A 186 -3.33 1.79 8.93
C PHE A 186 -2.29 2.75 9.54
N ALA A 187 -1.23 3.05 8.78
CA ALA A 187 -0.14 3.87 9.28
C ALA A 187 -0.58 5.32 9.58
N THR A 188 -1.42 5.90 8.71
CA THR A 188 -1.89 7.28 8.85
C THR A 188 -2.85 7.43 10.03
N ASN A 189 -3.82 6.52 10.18
CA ASN A 189 -4.81 6.59 11.26
C ASN A 189 -4.16 6.35 12.62
N LEU A 190 -3.27 5.36 12.76
CA LEU A 190 -2.53 5.16 14.02
C LEU A 190 -1.64 6.36 14.37
N TYR A 191 -0.99 6.97 13.38
CA TYR A 191 -0.18 8.16 13.63
C TYR A 191 -1.05 9.33 14.10
N LYS A 192 -2.20 9.56 13.45
CA LYS A 192 -3.17 10.61 13.84
C LYS A 192 -3.78 10.37 15.22
N SER A 193 -3.95 9.11 15.63
CA SER A 193 -4.41 8.75 16.98
C SER A 193 -3.31 8.86 18.05
N GLY A 194 -2.11 9.33 17.70
CA GLY A 194 -1.00 9.54 18.64
C GLY A 194 -0.16 8.30 18.92
N PHE A 195 -0.33 7.22 18.13
CA PHE A 195 0.50 6.03 18.32
C PHE A 195 1.96 6.31 17.94
N PRO A 196 2.96 5.83 18.70
CA PRO A 196 4.37 6.14 18.43
C PRO A 196 4.81 5.72 17.03
N SER A 197 5.41 6.65 16.26
CA SER A 197 5.87 6.41 14.89
C SER A 197 6.80 5.18 14.80
N ILE A 198 7.67 4.97 15.79
CA ILE A 198 8.60 3.83 15.83
C ILE A 198 7.87 2.49 15.86
N SER A 199 6.77 2.38 16.61
CA SER A 199 5.98 1.14 16.68
C SER A 199 5.24 0.87 15.36
N ILE A 200 4.69 1.92 14.72
CA ILE A 200 4.07 1.81 13.41
C ILE A 200 5.12 1.40 12.36
N MET A 201 6.31 1.97 12.43
CA MET A 201 7.43 1.64 11.54
C MET A 201 7.87 0.19 11.66
N GLN A 202 7.89 -0.38 12.85
CA GLN A 202 8.19 -1.81 13.06
C GLN A 202 7.20 -2.71 12.30
N ILE A 203 5.90 -2.42 12.37
CA ILE A 203 4.87 -3.17 11.64
C ILE A 203 4.99 -2.93 10.13
N THR A 204 5.16 -1.66 9.75
CA THR A 204 5.20 -1.26 8.35
C THR A 204 6.59 -1.42 7.69
N GLY A 205 7.63 -1.83 8.44
CA GLY A 205 8.98 -2.07 7.92
C GLY A 205 9.63 -0.85 7.30
N HIS A 206 9.35 0.36 7.80
CA HIS A 206 10.07 1.57 7.43
C HIS A 206 11.35 1.68 8.25
N LYS A 207 12.49 1.90 7.58
CA LYS A 207 13.81 1.96 8.24
C LYS A 207 14.16 3.34 8.79
N THR A 208 13.52 4.40 8.29
CA THR A 208 13.77 5.77 8.72
C THR A 208 12.46 6.51 8.93
N GLU A 209 12.41 7.36 9.95
CA GLU A 209 11.24 8.20 10.24
C GLU A 209 10.95 9.16 9.09
N SER A 210 11.96 9.73 8.46
CA SER A 210 11.79 10.58 7.27
C SER A 210 11.07 9.86 6.13
N SER A 211 11.37 8.58 5.86
CA SER A 211 10.66 7.81 4.85
C SER A 211 9.24 7.46 5.27
N PHE A 212 9.02 7.23 6.56
CA PHE A 212 7.71 6.98 7.13
C PHE A 212 6.81 8.21 7.04
N LEU A 213 7.27 9.39 7.49
CA LEU A 213 6.51 10.63 7.42
C LEU A 213 6.12 11.01 5.99
N LYS A 214 7.04 10.85 5.03
CA LYS A 214 6.73 11.00 3.59
C LYS A 214 5.68 9.98 3.12
N TYR A 215 5.71 8.78 3.67
CA TYR A 215 4.76 7.73 3.30
C TYR A 215 3.34 8.04 3.76
N ILE A 216 3.13 8.51 5.00
CA ILE A 216 1.81 8.84 5.56
C ILE A 216 1.31 10.24 5.16
N LYS A 217 2.20 11.13 4.68
CA LYS A 217 1.88 12.50 4.24
C LYS A 217 1.14 13.36 5.26
N VAL A 218 1.40 13.14 6.52
CA VAL A 218 0.95 14.06 7.57
C VAL A 218 1.90 15.25 7.58
N THR A 219 1.36 16.44 7.40
CA THR A 219 2.11 17.69 7.56
C THR A 219 2.31 17.97 9.05
N LYS A 220 3.40 18.68 9.42
CA LYS A 220 3.70 19.02 10.84
C LYS A 220 2.66 19.94 11.49
N GLU A 221 1.64 20.37 10.76
CA GLU A 221 0.58 21.28 11.18
C GLU A 221 -0.74 20.56 11.53
N GLU A 222 -0.80 19.26 11.37
CA GLU A 222 -1.85 18.36 11.86
C GLU A 222 -1.29 17.46 12.99
#